data_6915e720bd3beed83c3acaaeed309f48
#
_entry.id   6915e720bd3beed83c3acaaeed309f48
#
_cell.length_a   1.000
_cell.length_b   1.000
_cell.length_c   1.000
_cell.angle_alpha   90.00
_cell.angle_beta   90.00
_cell.angle_gamma   90.00
#
_symmetry.space_group_name_H-M   'P 1'
#
loop_
_entity.id
_entity.type
_entity.pdbx_description
1 polymer ?
#
loop_
_entity_poly.entity_id
_entity_poly.type
_entity_poly.pdbx_seq_one_letter_code
_entity_poly.pdbx_strand_id
1 'polypeptide(L)'
;MKHLLGLLFFAFTAHAADRAPNIIFIMADDLGYTDVATFGSRYYETPNIDQLAAEGMKLTSHHHCQNCQPTRAALMSGQYAARTGVYTVGGIDRFDWSMRPLRPADNVTELPLDKTTIAQTLKKAGYATGMFGKWHLGEKGDHHPAKRGFDEAIVSMGKHFDFSTNPKTEYPKGEYLADFLTGKAVDFIQRHKDEPFFLYLPHFGVHSPFQAKAELMAKFKDKAPVGGHKDPEYAAMIASVDESVGRVMATLDELKLANNT
;
A
#
# COMPACT_ATOMS: atom_id res chain seq x y z
N MET A 1 19.84 -42.05 -60.36
CA MET A 1 19.75 -40.69 -59.82
C MET A 1 18.74 -40.71 -58.70
N LYS A 2 19.25 -40.66 -57.44
CA LYS A 2 18.42 -40.64 -56.22
C LYS A 2 18.40 -39.22 -55.70
N HIS A 3 17.25 -38.55 -55.77
CA HIS A 3 17.03 -37.19 -55.22
C HIS A 3 16.77 -37.34 -53.70
N LEU A 4 17.71 -36.82 -52.89
CA LEU A 4 17.57 -36.68 -51.44
C LEU A 4 16.88 -35.33 -51.17
N LEU A 5 15.63 -35.36 -50.74
CA LEU A 5 14.89 -34.15 -50.33
C LEU A 5 15.23 -33.86 -48.87
N GLY A 6 16.06 -32.86 -48.65
CA GLY A 6 16.38 -32.39 -47.26
C GLY A 6 15.23 -31.53 -46.74
N LEU A 7 14.53 -31.99 -45.71
CA LEU A 7 13.60 -31.17 -44.93
C LEU A 7 14.38 -30.22 -44.00
N LEU A 8 14.35 -28.93 -44.28
CA LEU A 8 14.82 -27.92 -43.33
C LEU A 8 13.74 -27.72 -42.27
N PHE A 9 14.01 -28.16 -41.04
CA PHE A 9 13.22 -27.79 -39.86
C PHE A 9 13.61 -26.35 -39.43
N PHE A 10 12.76 -25.37 -39.69
CA PHE A 10 12.86 -24.07 -39.05
C PHE A 10 12.33 -24.21 -37.63
N ALA A 11 13.22 -24.29 -36.63
CA ALA A 11 12.85 -24.09 -35.24
C ALA A 11 12.47 -22.62 -35.02
N PHE A 12 11.19 -22.32 -35.01
CA PHE A 12 10.70 -21.03 -34.47
C PHE A 12 10.99 -21.04 -32.96
N THR A 13 12.04 -20.35 -32.55
CA THR A 13 12.18 -19.92 -31.16
C THR A 13 11.09 -18.89 -30.91
N ALA A 14 9.96 -19.33 -30.36
CA ALA A 14 9.00 -18.42 -29.77
C ALA A 14 9.73 -17.71 -28.61
N HIS A 15 10.16 -16.48 -28.80
CA HIS A 15 10.47 -15.59 -27.70
C HIS A 15 9.12 -15.44 -26.96
N ALA A 16 9.04 -16.02 -25.76
CA ALA A 16 7.97 -15.66 -24.85
C ALA A 16 8.06 -14.15 -24.71
N ALA A 17 7.03 -13.44 -25.14
CA ALA A 17 6.94 -12.00 -24.89
C ALA A 17 7.14 -11.82 -23.39
N ASP A 18 8.11 -10.98 -22.99
CA ASP A 18 8.39 -10.71 -21.60
C ASP A 18 7.09 -10.33 -20.93
N ARG A 19 6.67 -11.10 -19.92
CA ARG A 19 5.44 -10.85 -19.17
C ARG A 19 5.55 -9.47 -18.55
N ALA A 20 4.50 -8.65 -18.70
CA ALA A 20 4.43 -7.35 -18.05
C ALA A 20 4.69 -7.50 -16.53
N PRO A 21 5.50 -6.61 -15.92
CA PRO A 21 5.87 -6.74 -14.52
C PRO A 21 4.67 -6.62 -13.60
N ASN A 22 4.68 -7.35 -12.49
CA ASN A 22 3.74 -7.11 -11.41
C ASN A 22 4.07 -5.77 -10.74
N ILE A 23 3.08 -5.18 -10.11
CA ILE A 23 3.24 -3.92 -9.39
C ILE A 23 2.64 -4.08 -8.01
N ILE A 24 3.44 -3.88 -6.97
CA ILE A 24 2.98 -3.84 -5.58
C ILE A 24 3.28 -2.46 -5.00
N PHE A 25 2.25 -1.77 -4.52
CA PHE A 25 2.40 -0.50 -3.83
C PHE A 25 1.99 -0.66 -2.36
N ILE A 26 2.96 -0.66 -1.46
CA ILE A 26 2.73 -0.69 -0.01
C ILE A 26 2.82 0.73 0.52
N MET A 27 1.82 1.16 1.30
CA MET A 27 1.77 2.48 1.92
C MET A 27 1.55 2.33 3.43
N ALA A 28 2.37 3.00 4.22
CA ALA A 28 2.11 3.21 5.64
C ALA A 28 1.40 4.55 5.85
N ASP A 29 0.54 4.63 6.86
CA ASP A 29 -0.23 5.84 7.20
C ASP A 29 0.41 6.54 8.40
N ASP A 30 0.71 7.84 8.25
CA ASP A 30 1.35 8.68 9.27
C ASP A 30 2.75 8.21 9.73
N LEU A 31 3.46 7.46 8.91
CA LEU A 31 4.84 7.06 9.17
C LEU A 31 5.80 8.21 8.86
N GLY A 32 6.61 8.59 9.84
CA GLY A 32 7.59 9.67 9.69
C GLY A 32 8.79 9.25 8.83
N TYR A 33 9.38 10.20 8.13
CA TYR A 33 10.58 10.00 7.30
C TYR A 33 11.74 9.36 8.08
N THR A 34 11.98 9.80 9.32
CA THR A 34 13.07 9.30 10.17
C THR A 34 12.68 8.10 11.02
N ASP A 35 11.50 7.55 10.82
CA ASP A 35 10.97 6.44 11.63
C ASP A 35 11.31 5.06 11.04
N VAL A 36 12.09 5.02 9.97
CA VAL A 36 12.63 3.78 9.39
C VAL A 36 14.16 3.78 9.46
N ALA A 37 14.77 2.62 9.69
CA ALA A 37 16.21 2.53 9.95
C ALA A 37 17.04 2.91 8.73
N THR A 38 16.62 2.58 7.51
CA THR A 38 17.30 2.97 6.26
C THR A 38 17.40 4.50 6.08
N PHE A 39 16.57 5.30 6.77
CA PHE A 39 16.64 6.76 6.82
C PHE A 39 17.22 7.32 8.13
N GLY A 40 17.78 6.46 8.97
CA GLY A 40 18.61 6.86 10.12
C GLY A 40 17.98 6.63 11.50
N SER A 41 16.80 5.98 11.61
CA SER A 41 16.29 5.55 12.91
C SER A 41 17.27 4.58 13.56
N ARG A 42 17.54 4.82 14.85
CA ARG A 42 18.30 3.89 15.70
C ARG A 42 17.44 3.25 16.78
N TYR A 43 16.21 3.72 16.92
CA TYR A 43 15.25 3.21 17.88
C TYR A 43 14.28 2.22 17.22
N TYR A 44 13.68 2.63 16.10
CA TYR A 44 12.77 1.78 15.32
C TYR A 44 13.57 0.83 14.43
N GLU A 45 13.11 -0.40 14.35
CA GLU A 45 13.77 -1.50 13.63
C GLU A 45 12.91 -1.92 12.44
N THR A 46 13.47 -1.80 11.24
CA THR A 46 12.76 -2.05 9.98
C THR A 46 13.59 -2.92 9.04
N PRO A 47 14.02 -4.15 9.47
CA PRO A 47 14.96 -4.95 8.70
C PRO A 47 14.45 -5.33 7.30
N ASN A 48 13.16 -5.56 7.11
CA ASN A 48 12.60 -5.92 5.82
C ASN A 48 12.51 -4.72 4.87
N ILE A 49 12.11 -3.56 5.38
CA ILE A 49 12.13 -2.29 4.61
C ILE A 49 13.57 -1.93 4.25
N ASP A 50 14.52 -2.12 5.16
CA ASP A 50 15.94 -1.85 4.93
C ASP A 50 16.52 -2.78 3.86
N GLN A 51 16.13 -4.07 3.86
CA GLN A 51 16.49 -5.00 2.81
C GLN A 51 15.92 -4.57 1.46
N LEU A 52 14.64 -4.23 1.38
CA LEU A 52 14.03 -3.72 0.15
C LEU A 52 14.73 -2.46 -0.36
N ALA A 53 15.12 -1.55 0.53
CA ALA A 53 15.88 -0.35 0.18
C ALA A 53 17.30 -0.66 -0.33
N ALA A 54 17.94 -1.71 0.18
CA ALA A 54 19.27 -2.15 -0.25
C ALA A 54 19.24 -2.86 -1.60
N GLU A 55 18.18 -3.59 -1.91
CA GLU A 55 17.99 -4.32 -3.16
C GLU A 55 17.43 -3.43 -4.29
N GLY A 56 16.84 -2.28 -3.95
CA GLY A 56 16.16 -1.39 -4.88
C GLY A 56 16.71 0.04 -4.90
N MET A 57 15.80 0.98 -5.07
CA MET A 57 16.11 2.41 -5.13
C MET A 57 15.49 3.14 -3.95
N LYS A 58 16.30 3.93 -3.23
CA LYS A 58 15.87 4.81 -2.15
C LYS A 58 15.74 6.25 -2.65
N LEU A 59 14.53 6.80 -2.62
CA LEU A 59 14.26 8.18 -3.02
C LEU A 59 14.50 9.12 -1.83
N THR A 60 15.53 9.94 -1.88
CA THR A 60 15.94 10.85 -0.78
C THR A 60 15.27 12.22 -0.82
N SER A 61 14.60 12.56 -1.92
CA SER A 61 13.93 13.84 -2.14
C SER A 61 12.52 13.66 -2.70
N HIS A 62 11.82 12.63 -2.20
CA HIS A 62 10.42 12.41 -2.54
C HIS A 62 9.51 13.28 -1.65
N HIS A 63 8.50 13.90 -2.27
CA HIS A 63 7.50 14.72 -1.58
C HIS A 63 6.10 14.25 -1.94
N HIS A 64 5.23 14.22 -0.95
CA HIS A 64 3.80 13.93 -1.11
C HIS A 64 2.96 15.08 -0.53
N CYS A 65 1.64 15.00 -0.59
CA CYS A 65 0.77 15.98 0.04
C CYS A 65 0.87 15.90 1.58
N GLN A 66 0.39 16.93 2.27
CA GLN A 66 0.61 17.14 3.70
C GLN A 66 -0.03 16.10 4.64
N ASN A 67 -1.03 15.34 4.18
CA ASN A 67 -1.69 14.30 4.98
C ASN A 67 -2.33 13.20 4.11
N CYS A 68 -3.02 12.25 4.74
CA CYS A 68 -3.44 10.98 4.14
C CYS A 68 -4.38 11.13 2.94
N GLN A 69 -5.49 11.88 3.04
CA GLN A 69 -6.51 11.90 1.98
C GLN A 69 -6.01 12.56 0.68
N PRO A 70 -5.41 13.76 0.68
CA PRO A 70 -4.87 14.37 -0.54
C PRO A 70 -3.69 13.59 -1.13
N THR A 71 -2.85 12.96 -0.31
CA THR A 71 -1.78 12.07 -0.81
C THR A 71 -2.35 10.88 -1.57
N ARG A 72 -3.40 10.24 -1.04
CA ARG A 72 -4.06 9.11 -1.70
C ARG A 72 -4.79 9.54 -2.97
N ALA A 73 -5.42 10.71 -2.96
CA ALA A 73 -6.06 11.28 -4.16
C ALA A 73 -5.03 11.56 -5.27
N ALA A 74 -3.89 12.15 -4.89
CA ALA A 74 -2.79 12.42 -5.83
C ALA A 74 -2.18 11.12 -6.38
N LEU A 75 -1.91 10.13 -5.52
CA LEU A 75 -1.37 8.82 -5.91
C LEU A 75 -2.31 8.11 -6.91
N MET A 76 -3.59 8.01 -6.56
CA MET A 76 -4.55 7.28 -7.38
C MET A 76 -4.83 7.95 -8.72
N SER A 77 -4.85 9.29 -8.78
CA SER A 77 -5.20 10.03 -10.00
C SER A 77 -4.00 10.54 -10.80
N GLY A 78 -2.79 10.52 -10.25
CA GLY A 78 -1.62 11.18 -10.85
C GLY A 78 -1.75 12.70 -10.89
N GLN A 79 -2.63 13.32 -10.06
CA GLN A 79 -2.92 14.75 -10.12
C GLN A 79 -2.70 15.43 -8.78
N TYR A 80 -2.22 16.66 -8.81
CA TYR A 80 -2.09 17.50 -7.60
C TYR A 80 -3.46 17.83 -6.98
N ALA A 81 -3.46 18.13 -5.67
CA ALA A 81 -4.63 18.50 -4.91
C ALA A 81 -5.46 19.62 -5.55
N ALA A 82 -4.81 20.60 -6.20
CA ALA A 82 -5.49 21.68 -6.92
C ALA A 82 -6.35 21.19 -8.11
N ARG A 83 -6.07 20.01 -8.66
CA ARG A 83 -6.86 19.39 -9.75
C ARG A 83 -7.93 18.43 -9.24
N THR A 84 -7.69 17.80 -8.09
CA THR A 84 -8.66 16.87 -7.49
C THR A 84 -9.66 17.57 -6.60
N GLY A 85 -9.33 18.76 -6.08
CA GLY A 85 -10.10 19.46 -5.06
C GLY A 85 -9.95 18.88 -3.65
N VAL A 86 -9.14 17.82 -3.50
CA VAL A 86 -8.88 17.14 -2.21
C VAL A 86 -7.64 17.78 -1.59
N TYR A 87 -7.82 18.79 -0.74
CA TYR A 87 -6.71 19.54 -0.16
C TYR A 87 -6.31 19.06 1.23
N THR A 88 -7.27 18.48 1.97
CA THR A 88 -7.07 18.04 3.34
C THR A 88 -8.01 16.88 3.68
N VAL A 89 -7.95 16.41 4.92
CA VAL A 89 -8.83 15.35 5.43
C VAL A 89 -10.19 15.96 5.85
N GLY A 90 -11.27 15.43 5.30
CA GLY A 90 -12.64 15.79 5.66
C GLY A 90 -13.06 17.19 5.20
N GLY A 91 -14.32 17.54 5.42
CA GLY A 91 -14.87 18.87 5.09
C GLY A 91 -14.29 19.97 5.97
N ILE A 92 -14.13 21.17 5.41
CA ILE A 92 -13.64 22.34 6.15
C ILE A 92 -14.70 22.88 7.13
N ASP A 93 -15.97 22.58 6.90
CA ASP A 93 -17.09 23.04 7.75
C ASP A 93 -17.10 22.42 9.16
N ARG A 94 -16.23 21.42 9.40
CA ARG A 94 -15.98 20.86 10.74
C ARG A 94 -15.26 21.82 11.68
N PHE A 95 -14.75 22.95 11.18
CA PHE A 95 -14.06 23.98 11.94
C PHE A 95 -14.81 25.28 11.89
N ASP A 96 -14.84 26.03 13.01
CA ASP A 96 -15.27 27.41 13.02
C ASP A 96 -14.17 28.34 12.47
N TRP A 97 -14.45 28.97 11.36
CA TRP A 97 -13.54 29.90 10.67
C TRP A 97 -13.76 31.35 11.01
N SER A 98 -14.82 31.66 11.76
CA SER A 98 -15.25 33.07 12.06
C SER A 98 -14.18 33.88 12.78
N MET A 99 -13.36 33.22 13.62
CA MET A 99 -12.30 33.84 14.42
C MET A 99 -10.91 33.71 13.79
N ARG A 100 -10.82 33.24 12.54
CA ARG A 100 -9.52 33.03 11.87
C ARG A 100 -9.33 34.06 10.75
N PRO A 101 -8.11 34.61 10.57
CA PRO A 101 -7.83 35.60 9.54
C PRO A 101 -7.97 35.07 8.10
N LEU A 102 -7.85 33.73 7.92
CA LEU A 102 -7.97 33.10 6.61
C LEU A 102 -8.85 31.86 6.73
N ARG A 103 -9.71 31.66 5.72
CA ARG A 103 -10.46 30.43 5.48
C ARG A 103 -9.82 29.69 4.31
N PRO A 104 -9.54 28.38 4.40
CA PRO A 104 -9.04 27.60 3.26
C PRO A 104 -10.11 27.48 2.16
N ALA A 105 -9.67 27.08 0.96
CA ALA A 105 -10.58 26.69 -0.10
C ALA A 105 -11.47 25.52 0.32
N ASP A 106 -12.66 25.44 -0.26
CA ASP A 106 -13.56 24.31 -0.04
C ASP A 106 -12.88 22.99 -0.41
N ASN A 107 -13.07 21.98 0.41
CA ASN A 107 -12.42 20.69 0.28
C ASN A 107 -13.40 19.63 -0.22
N VAL A 108 -13.00 18.93 -1.26
CA VAL A 108 -13.68 17.71 -1.71
C VAL A 108 -13.23 16.56 -0.82
N THR A 109 -14.18 15.76 -0.31
CA THR A 109 -13.91 14.68 0.65
C THR A 109 -13.83 13.30 0.04
N GLU A 110 -14.05 13.17 -1.28
CA GLU A 110 -13.98 11.94 -2.05
C GLU A 110 -13.25 12.22 -3.36
N LEU A 111 -12.59 11.23 -3.94
CA LEU A 111 -11.97 11.42 -5.25
C LEU A 111 -13.06 11.57 -6.32
N PRO A 112 -13.13 12.70 -7.06
CA PRO A 112 -14.16 12.90 -8.07
C PRO A 112 -14.21 11.77 -9.10
N LEU A 113 -15.42 11.40 -9.52
CA LEU A 113 -15.65 10.24 -10.39
C LEU A 113 -15.10 10.43 -11.81
N ASP A 114 -14.90 11.68 -12.25
CA ASP A 114 -14.25 12.03 -13.53
C ASP A 114 -12.73 11.78 -13.53
N LYS A 115 -12.12 11.54 -12.38
CA LYS A 115 -10.68 11.26 -12.26
C LYS A 115 -10.43 9.77 -12.49
N THR A 116 -9.71 9.43 -13.55
CA THR A 116 -9.26 8.06 -13.78
C THR A 116 -8.19 7.69 -12.75
N THR A 117 -8.32 6.50 -12.15
CA THR A 117 -7.34 5.98 -11.20
C THR A 117 -6.27 5.13 -11.90
N ILE A 118 -5.10 5.00 -11.26
CA ILE A 118 -4.06 4.06 -11.70
C ILE A 118 -4.60 2.63 -11.81
N ALA A 119 -5.48 2.21 -10.89
CA ALA A 119 -6.09 0.88 -10.94
C ALA A 119 -6.98 0.70 -12.18
N GLN A 120 -7.79 1.71 -12.54
CA GLN A 120 -8.60 1.67 -13.77
C GLN A 120 -7.71 1.58 -15.02
N THR A 121 -6.58 2.27 -15.02
CA THR A 121 -5.63 2.25 -16.14
C THR A 121 -4.96 0.90 -16.27
N LEU A 122 -4.45 0.33 -15.17
CA LEU A 122 -3.80 -0.98 -15.16
C LEU A 122 -4.79 -2.11 -15.47
N LYS A 123 -6.01 -2.04 -14.96
CA LYS A 123 -7.08 -3.00 -15.31
C LYS A 123 -7.35 -3.01 -16.82
N LYS A 124 -7.41 -1.84 -17.46
CA LYS A 124 -7.55 -1.74 -18.92
C LYS A 124 -6.35 -2.32 -19.68
N ALA A 125 -5.18 -2.33 -19.05
CA ALA A 125 -3.97 -2.95 -19.58
C ALA A 125 -3.88 -4.46 -19.31
N GLY A 126 -4.92 -5.08 -18.73
CA GLY A 126 -5.00 -6.52 -18.49
C GLY A 126 -4.41 -6.97 -17.15
N TYR A 127 -4.17 -6.07 -16.21
CA TYR A 127 -3.74 -6.44 -14.87
C TYR A 127 -4.91 -6.90 -14.01
N ALA A 128 -4.73 -7.99 -13.24
CA ALA A 128 -5.55 -8.28 -12.08
C ALA A 128 -5.27 -7.22 -11.00
N THR A 129 -6.31 -6.69 -10.35
CA THR A 129 -6.14 -5.54 -9.46
C THR A 129 -6.72 -5.78 -8.08
N GLY A 130 -5.89 -5.66 -7.03
CA GLY A 130 -6.26 -5.87 -5.63
C GLY A 130 -5.96 -4.67 -4.75
N MET A 131 -6.84 -4.40 -3.77
CA MET A 131 -6.64 -3.36 -2.76
C MET A 131 -7.09 -3.85 -1.38
N PHE A 132 -6.18 -3.83 -0.41
CA PHE A 132 -6.47 -4.26 0.96
C PHE A 132 -5.94 -3.23 1.95
N GLY A 133 -6.84 -2.46 2.60
CA GLY A 133 -6.47 -1.47 3.60
C GLY A 133 -7.24 -0.16 3.54
N LYS A 134 -6.58 0.94 3.93
CA LYS A 134 -7.18 2.27 4.02
C LYS A 134 -7.35 2.92 2.64
N TRP A 135 -8.59 3.13 2.22
CA TRP A 135 -8.89 3.84 0.98
C TRP A 135 -8.95 5.35 1.15
N HIS A 136 -9.85 5.84 1.99
CA HIS A 136 -10.02 7.25 2.37
C HIS A 136 -10.34 8.21 1.20
N LEU A 137 -10.94 7.72 0.12
CA LEU A 137 -11.31 8.50 -1.08
C LEU A 137 -12.79 8.33 -1.45
N GLY A 138 -13.62 7.97 -0.46
CA GLY A 138 -15.01 7.59 -0.60
C GLY A 138 -15.19 6.07 -0.52
N GLU A 139 -16.07 5.62 0.38
CA GLU A 139 -16.21 4.20 0.71
C GLU A 139 -17.58 3.62 0.34
N LYS A 140 -18.43 4.44 -0.31
CA LYS A 140 -19.79 4.07 -0.67
C LYS A 140 -20.06 4.27 -2.15
N GLY A 141 -20.99 3.50 -2.69
CA GLY A 141 -21.45 3.62 -4.07
C GLY A 141 -20.28 3.58 -5.07
N ASP A 142 -20.27 4.50 -6.01
CA ASP A 142 -19.29 4.57 -7.10
C ASP A 142 -17.89 5.04 -6.65
N HIS A 143 -17.76 5.56 -5.43
CA HIS A 143 -16.47 5.94 -4.85
C HIS A 143 -15.74 4.77 -4.18
N HIS A 144 -16.44 3.63 -3.93
CA HIS A 144 -15.80 2.44 -3.38
C HIS A 144 -14.71 1.91 -4.33
N PRO A 145 -13.54 1.45 -3.84
CA PRO A 145 -12.43 1.04 -4.68
C PRO A 145 -12.78 -0.05 -5.69
N ALA A 146 -13.72 -0.95 -5.39
CA ALA A 146 -14.23 -1.94 -6.34
C ALA A 146 -14.93 -1.30 -7.57
N LYS A 147 -15.36 -0.04 -7.49
CA LYS A 147 -15.89 0.75 -8.62
C LYS A 147 -14.84 1.68 -9.23
N ARG A 148 -13.67 1.74 -8.60
CA ARG A 148 -12.56 2.61 -8.99
C ARG A 148 -11.37 1.82 -9.56
N GLY A 149 -11.64 0.62 -10.13
CA GLY A 149 -10.69 -0.15 -10.90
C GLY A 149 -10.06 -1.35 -10.19
N PHE A 150 -10.41 -1.62 -8.93
CA PHE A 150 -9.96 -2.82 -8.24
C PHE A 150 -10.97 -3.97 -8.42
N ASP A 151 -10.47 -5.15 -8.84
CA ASP A 151 -11.27 -6.38 -8.96
C ASP A 151 -11.63 -6.90 -7.58
N GLU A 152 -10.67 -6.82 -6.66
CA GLU A 152 -10.83 -7.20 -5.27
C GLU A 152 -10.49 -6.00 -4.37
N ALA A 153 -11.37 -5.69 -3.42
CA ALA A 153 -11.13 -4.61 -2.49
C ALA A 153 -11.69 -4.92 -1.11
N ILE A 154 -10.87 -4.74 -0.08
CA ILE A 154 -11.28 -4.76 1.32
C ILE A 154 -10.80 -3.47 1.96
N VAL A 155 -11.74 -2.58 2.27
CA VAL A 155 -11.43 -1.32 2.97
C VAL A 155 -11.50 -1.56 4.48
N SER A 156 -10.48 -1.11 5.20
CA SER A 156 -10.47 -1.08 6.66
C SER A 156 -9.58 0.05 7.17
N MET A 157 -10.06 0.76 8.20
CA MET A 157 -9.32 1.79 8.91
C MET A 157 -9.98 2.08 10.27
N GLY A 158 -9.31 2.86 11.12
CA GLY A 158 -9.87 3.39 12.37
C GLY A 158 -9.48 2.62 13.63
N LYS A 159 -9.15 1.33 13.53
CA LYS A 159 -8.68 0.50 14.64
C LYS A 159 -7.68 -0.55 14.13
N HIS A 160 -6.75 -0.97 14.99
CA HIS A 160 -5.79 -2.03 14.69
C HIS A 160 -6.23 -3.40 15.21
N PHE A 161 -7.09 -3.42 16.26
CA PHE A 161 -7.81 -4.60 16.72
C PHE A 161 -9.32 -4.33 16.68
N ASP A 162 -10.12 -5.37 16.63
CA ASP A 162 -11.59 -5.28 16.56
C ASP A 162 -12.05 -4.30 15.47
N PHE A 163 -11.39 -4.35 14.34
CA PHE A 163 -11.64 -3.48 13.19
C PHE A 163 -12.87 -3.93 12.39
N SER A 164 -13.42 -3.04 11.61
CA SER A 164 -14.47 -3.36 10.64
C SER A 164 -13.90 -3.34 9.22
N THR A 165 -14.53 -4.10 8.32
CA THR A 165 -14.16 -4.14 6.90
C THR A 165 -15.35 -3.79 6.01
N ASN A 166 -15.04 -3.26 4.84
CA ASN A 166 -16.02 -3.04 3.76
C ASN A 166 -15.48 -3.67 2.45
N PRO A 167 -16.10 -4.73 1.89
CA PRO A 167 -17.24 -5.47 2.46
C PRO A 167 -16.91 -6.14 3.80
N LYS A 168 -17.95 -6.45 4.59
CA LYS A 168 -17.77 -7.16 5.85
C LYS A 168 -17.10 -8.51 5.60
N THR A 169 -16.00 -8.76 6.31
CA THR A 169 -15.19 -9.99 6.19
C THR A 169 -14.97 -10.56 7.59
N GLU A 170 -15.14 -11.86 7.72
CA GLU A 170 -14.88 -12.56 8.98
C GLU A 170 -13.35 -12.74 9.16
N TYR A 171 -12.90 -12.63 10.40
CA TYR A 171 -11.51 -12.85 10.81
C TYR A 171 -11.46 -13.34 12.27
N PRO A 172 -10.38 -14.01 12.71
CA PRO A 172 -10.23 -14.49 14.07
C PRO A 172 -10.30 -13.36 15.12
N LYS A 173 -10.86 -13.66 16.29
CA LYS A 173 -10.84 -12.71 17.43
C LYS A 173 -9.40 -12.41 17.84
N GLY A 174 -9.09 -11.14 18.02
CA GLY A 174 -7.74 -10.67 18.37
C GLY A 174 -6.77 -10.54 17.20
N GLU A 175 -7.25 -10.75 15.97
CA GLU A 175 -6.46 -10.52 14.77
C GLU A 175 -6.00 -9.05 14.69
N TYR A 176 -4.74 -8.85 14.32
CA TYR A 176 -4.19 -7.52 14.10
C TYR A 176 -4.41 -7.07 12.66
N LEU A 177 -4.87 -5.84 12.46
CA LEU A 177 -5.27 -5.37 11.13
C LEU A 177 -4.17 -5.51 10.08
N ALA A 178 -2.91 -5.18 10.41
CA ALA A 178 -1.82 -5.30 9.43
C ALA A 178 -1.60 -6.77 9.02
N ASP A 179 -1.72 -7.73 9.94
CA ASP A 179 -1.57 -9.15 9.65
C ASP A 179 -2.70 -9.68 8.78
N PHE A 180 -3.95 -9.27 9.07
CA PHE A 180 -5.12 -9.58 8.25
C PHE A 180 -4.97 -9.07 6.82
N LEU A 181 -4.62 -7.79 6.66
CA LEU A 181 -4.44 -7.18 5.33
C LEU A 181 -3.30 -7.84 4.56
N THR A 182 -2.22 -8.16 5.23
CA THR A 182 -1.08 -8.88 4.65
C THR A 182 -1.47 -10.29 4.21
N GLY A 183 -2.26 -11.00 5.00
CA GLY A 183 -2.82 -12.30 4.62
C GLY A 183 -3.64 -12.20 3.32
N LYS A 184 -4.50 -11.19 3.19
CA LYS A 184 -5.27 -10.95 1.95
C LYS A 184 -4.38 -10.59 0.75
N ALA A 185 -3.32 -9.83 0.98
CA ALA A 185 -2.34 -9.50 -0.04
C ALA A 185 -1.58 -10.75 -0.53
N VAL A 186 -1.13 -11.61 0.38
CA VAL A 186 -0.46 -12.88 0.06
C VAL A 186 -1.39 -13.81 -0.71
N ASP A 187 -2.63 -13.98 -0.25
CA ASP A 187 -3.64 -14.79 -0.95
C ASP A 187 -3.90 -14.27 -2.37
N PHE A 188 -3.94 -12.95 -2.55
CA PHE A 188 -4.10 -12.33 -3.87
C PHE A 188 -2.90 -12.63 -4.77
N ILE A 189 -1.66 -12.44 -4.30
CA ILE A 189 -0.44 -12.73 -5.06
C ILE A 189 -0.41 -14.20 -5.49
N GLN A 190 -0.75 -15.14 -4.60
CA GLN A 190 -0.77 -16.56 -4.89
C GLN A 190 -1.76 -16.95 -5.98
N ARG A 191 -2.97 -16.35 -5.96
CA ARG A 191 -4.01 -16.61 -6.97
C ARG A 191 -3.69 -16.02 -8.34
N HIS A 192 -2.97 -14.89 -8.39
CA HIS A 192 -2.64 -14.17 -9.62
C HIS A 192 -1.17 -14.34 -10.06
N LYS A 193 -0.46 -15.33 -9.51
CA LYS A 193 0.97 -15.58 -9.82
C LYS A 193 1.28 -15.78 -11.30
N ASP A 194 0.31 -16.23 -12.09
CA ASP A 194 0.48 -16.59 -13.51
C ASP A 194 0.05 -15.47 -14.49
N GLU A 195 -0.39 -14.32 -13.98
CA GLU A 195 -0.81 -13.15 -14.76
C GLU A 195 -0.26 -11.85 -14.15
N PRO A 196 -0.10 -10.76 -14.91
CA PRO A 196 0.33 -9.49 -14.35
C PRO A 196 -0.71 -8.95 -13.36
N PHE A 197 -0.26 -8.47 -12.21
CA PHE A 197 -1.16 -7.91 -11.19
C PHE A 197 -0.68 -6.57 -10.65
N PHE A 198 -1.63 -5.77 -10.21
CA PHE A 198 -1.42 -4.56 -9.41
C PHE A 198 -2.05 -4.76 -8.03
N LEU A 199 -1.21 -4.76 -7.01
CA LEU A 199 -1.62 -4.83 -5.61
C LEU A 199 -1.35 -3.49 -4.93
N TYR A 200 -2.40 -2.88 -4.37
CA TYR A 200 -2.30 -1.74 -3.48
C TYR A 200 -2.57 -2.20 -2.05
N LEU A 201 -1.55 -2.11 -1.19
CA LEU A 201 -1.60 -2.52 0.22
C LEU A 201 -1.40 -1.27 1.12
N PRO A 202 -2.43 -0.43 1.26
CA PRO A 202 -2.37 0.76 2.11
C PRO A 202 -2.70 0.41 3.56
N HIS A 203 -1.68 0.15 4.37
CA HIS A 203 -1.85 -0.07 5.80
C HIS A 203 -2.50 1.14 6.49
N PHE A 204 -3.30 0.89 7.52
CA PHE A 204 -3.72 1.90 8.48
C PHE A 204 -2.61 2.17 9.52
N GLY A 205 -1.70 1.22 9.75
CA GLY A 205 -0.48 1.46 10.53
C GLY A 205 0.42 2.50 9.85
N VAL A 206 0.93 3.48 10.61
CA VAL A 206 0.99 3.56 12.07
C VAL A 206 0.07 4.66 12.66
N HIS A 207 -1.03 4.93 12.01
CA HIS A 207 -1.99 5.96 12.41
C HIS A 207 -2.62 5.65 13.79
N SER A 208 -2.96 6.68 14.54
CA SER A 208 -3.70 6.55 15.80
C SER A 208 -5.14 6.00 15.59
N PRO A 209 -5.77 5.33 16.59
CA PRO A 209 -5.26 5.10 17.96
C PRO A 209 -4.06 4.16 17.95
N PHE A 210 -3.10 4.40 18.84
CA PHE A 210 -1.97 3.49 18.98
C PHE A 210 -2.45 2.19 19.62
N GLN A 211 -2.20 1.10 18.94
CA GLN A 211 -2.55 -0.25 19.35
C GLN A 211 -1.51 -1.20 18.72
N ALA A 212 -0.76 -1.90 19.52
CA ALA A 212 0.32 -2.75 19.04
C ALA A 212 0.20 -4.19 19.56
N LYS A 213 0.84 -5.12 18.84
CA LYS A 213 0.96 -6.52 19.27
C LYS A 213 1.85 -6.59 20.51
N ALA A 214 1.40 -7.31 21.55
CA ALA A 214 2.10 -7.39 22.84
C ALA A 214 3.53 -7.97 22.72
N GLU A 215 3.72 -8.96 21.83
CA GLU A 215 5.01 -9.58 21.58
C GLU A 215 6.00 -8.61 20.91
N LEU A 216 5.54 -7.70 20.05
CA LEU A 216 6.37 -6.67 19.46
C LEU A 216 6.68 -5.55 20.47
N MET A 217 5.71 -5.15 21.28
CA MET A 217 5.95 -4.19 22.36
C MET A 217 7.05 -4.68 23.32
N ALA A 218 7.07 -5.98 23.63
CA ALA A 218 8.08 -6.56 24.51
C ALA A 218 9.51 -6.37 23.98
N LYS A 219 9.72 -6.29 22.67
CA LYS A 219 11.05 -6.03 22.07
C LYS A 219 11.58 -4.63 22.38
N PHE A 220 10.69 -3.65 22.54
CA PHE A 220 11.05 -2.24 22.69
C PHE A 220 10.88 -1.70 24.09
N LYS A 221 10.26 -2.47 25.00
CA LYS A 221 9.91 -2.03 26.36
C LYS A 221 11.09 -1.47 27.14
N ASP A 222 12.24 -2.13 27.05
CA ASP A 222 13.44 -1.78 27.81
C ASP A 222 14.52 -1.11 26.91
N LYS A 223 14.17 -0.77 25.68
CA LYS A 223 15.10 -0.11 24.75
C LYS A 223 15.33 1.34 25.15
N ALA A 224 16.58 1.72 25.35
CA ALA A 224 16.93 3.08 25.74
C ALA A 224 16.53 4.08 24.65
N PRO A 225 15.96 5.24 24.99
CA PRO A 225 15.65 6.31 24.05
C PRO A 225 16.88 6.74 23.24
N VAL A 226 16.69 6.98 21.94
CA VAL A 226 17.77 7.44 21.06
C VAL A 226 17.23 8.32 19.93
N GLY A 227 17.90 9.42 19.64
CA GLY A 227 17.50 10.32 18.53
C GLY A 227 16.13 10.97 18.70
N GLY A 228 15.65 11.10 19.92
CA GLY A 228 14.31 11.62 20.23
C GLY A 228 13.19 10.57 20.23
N HIS A 229 13.48 9.37 19.75
CA HIS A 229 12.53 8.25 19.72
C HIS A 229 12.59 7.46 21.04
N LYS A 230 11.41 7.10 21.57
CA LYS A 230 11.31 6.42 22.87
C LYS A 230 10.01 5.64 23.11
N ASP A 231 9.10 5.63 22.15
CA ASP A 231 7.77 5.03 22.31
C ASP A 231 7.78 3.57 21.84
N PRO A 232 7.65 2.59 22.76
CA PRO A 232 7.65 1.18 22.40
C PRO A 232 6.39 0.73 21.68
N GLU A 233 5.23 1.37 21.93
CA GLU A 233 3.99 1.02 21.24
C GLU A 233 4.04 1.44 19.77
N TYR A 234 4.48 2.67 19.51
CA TYR A 234 4.69 3.16 18.13
C TYR A 234 5.77 2.34 17.42
N ALA A 235 6.87 1.97 18.11
CA ALA A 235 7.89 1.09 17.55
C ALA A 235 7.33 -0.29 17.14
N ALA A 236 6.47 -0.86 17.95
CA ALA A 236 5.83 -2.14 17.65
C ALA A 236 4.83 -2.05 16.48
N MET A 237 4.15 -0.91 16.32
CA MET A 237 3.30 -0.66 15.15
C MET A 237 4.12 -0.57 13.86
N ILE A 238 5.27 0.12 13.90
CA ILE A 238 6.23 0.17 12.78
C ILE A 238 6.72 -1.23 12.43
N ALA A 239 7.12 -2.01 13.44
CA ALA A 239 7.58 -3.38 13.25
C ALA A 239 6.50 -4.27 12.60
N SER A 240 5.21 -4.05 12.92
CA SER A 240 4.11 -4.78 12.27
C SER A 240 3.98 -4.47 10.78
N VAL A 241 4.23 -3.22 10.38
CA VAL A 241 4.27 -2.83 8.96
C VAL A 241 5.50 -3.44 8.28
N ASP A 242 6.65 -3.43 8.94
CA ASP A 242 7.87 -4.06 8.45
C ASP A 242 7.72 -5.58 8.26
N GLU A 243 7.09 -6.28 9.21
CA GLU A 243 6.74 -7.70 9.07
C GLU A 243 5.84 -7.97 7.85
N SER A 244 4.91 -7.05 7.57
CA SER A 244 4.08 -7.13 6.35
C SER A 244 4.92 -7.08 5.08
N VAL A 245 5.87 -6.14 4.99
CA VAL A 245 6.80 -6.04 3.85
C VAL A 245 7.59 -7.35 3.71
N GLY A 246 8.15 -7.87 4.80
CA GLY A 246 8.88 -9.13 4.80
C GLY A 246 8.06 -10.32 4.30
N ARG A 247 6.80 -10.44 4.73
CA ARG A 247 5.90 -11.51 4.27
C ARG A 247 5.59 -11.41 2.78
N VAL A 248 5.36 -10.20 2.26
CA VAL A 248 5.16 -9.97 0.82
C VAL A 248 6.42 -10.35 0.04
N MET A 249 7.60 -9.89 0.45
CA MET A 249 8.88 -10.23 -0.20
C MET A 249 9.12 -11.74 -0.21
N ALA A 250 8.96 -12.41 0.93
CA ALA A 250 9.11 -13.86 1.04
C ALA A 250 8.15 -14.61 0.10
N THR A 251 6.90 -14.16 -0.02
CA THR A 251 5.93 -14.76 -0.95
C THR A 251 6.37 -14.61 -2.42
N LEU A 252 6.92 -13.46 -2.79
CA LEU A 252 7.43 -13.25 -4.15
C LEU A 252 8.63 -14.15 -4.45
N ASP A 253 9.52 -14.37 -3.49
CA ASP A 253 10.66 -15.27 -3.63
C ASP A 253 10.22 -16.74 -3.77
N GLU A 254 9.32 -17.20 -2.89
CA GLU A 254 8.75 -18.55 -2.93
C GLU A 254 8.08 -18.85 -4.27
N LEU A 255 7.38 -17.89 -4.82
CA LEU A 255 6.69 -18.00 -6.11
C LEU A 255 7.59 -17.67 -7.31
N LYS A 256 8.85 -17.28 -7.09
CA LYS A 256 9.82 -16.85 -8.13
C LYS A 256 9.35 -15.66 -8.94
N LEU A 257 8.64 -14.74 -8.30
CA LEU A 257 8.09 -13.53 -8.92
C LEU A 257 8.96 -12.29 -8.69
N ALA A 258 9.90 -12.31 -7.74
CA ALA A 258 10.67 -11.14 -7.31
C ALA A 258 11.36 -10.43 -8.49
N ASN A 259 11.93 -11.16 -9.45
CA ASN A 259 12.62 -10.57 -10.61
C ASN A 259 11.69 -9.90 -11.63
N ASN A 260 10.36 -10.04 -11.49
CA ASN A 260 9.37 -9.45 -12.38
C ASN A 260 8.27 -8.71 -11.59
N THR A 261 8.62 -8.19 -10.40
CA THR A 261 7.69 -7.44 -9.54
C THR A 261 8.30 -6.12 -9.13
#